data_d51fcc9b48a2df520850120c8b75772c
#
_entry.id   d51fcc9b48a2df520850120c8b75772c
#
_cell.length_a   1.000
_cell.length_b   1.000
_cell.length_c   1.000
_cell.angle_alpha   90.00
_cell.angle_beta   90.00
_cell.angle_gamma   90.00
#
_symmetry.space_group_name_H-M   'P 1'
#
loop_
_entity.id
_entity.type
_entity.pdbx_description
1 polymer ?
#
loop_
_entity_poly.entity_id
_entity_poly.type
_entity_poly.pdbx_seq_one_letter_code
_entity_poly.pdbx_strand_id
1 'polypeptide(L)'
;VGISKPQERFDGHSFELSGGMRQRVMIASALLTNPKLLIADEPTTALDVTVQEKILDLILAVKERFKMSVIMITHDLGVVARTCDQVLVMKNGELQESGNTEAIFYSPKADYTKELLKKSKEINLKEQQKYTETQDSSIKNSLVKSTNAKVNFVLPKKALFSAENILTAVNEISMETHEGEVLGIVGESGSGKS
;
A
#
# COMPACT_ATOMS: atom_id res chain seq x y z
N VAL A 1 -5.84 18.11 5.86
CA VAL A 1 -6.51 17.02 5.11
C VAL A 1 -7.69 17.52 4.25
N GLY A 2 -8.02 18.81 4.24
CA GLY A 2 -9.00 19.40 3.34
C GLY A 2 -10.45 18.96 3.56
N ILE A 3 -10.88 18.82 4.81
CA ILE A 3 -12.29 18.59 5.14
C ILE A 3 -13.02 19.95 5.02
N SER A 4 -14.12 19.98 4.24
CA SER A 4 -14.96 21.17 4.12
C SER A 4 -15.74 21.42 5.42
N LYS A 5 -15.81 22.70 5.87
CA LYS A 5 -16.54 23.12 7.06
C LYS A 5 -16.23 22.26 8.31
N PRO A 6 -14.95 22.18 8.74
CA PRO A 6 -14.51 21.23 9.77
C PRO A 6 -15.23 21.46 11.11
N GLN A 7 -15.54 22.71 11.49
CA GLN A 7 -16.24 23.03 12.74
C GLN A 7 -17.67 22.49 12.77
N GLU A 8 -18.42 22.63 11.65
CA GLU A 8 -19.79 22.11 11.57
C GLU A 8 -19.85 20.58 11.63
N ARG A 9 -18.74 19.90 11.22
CA ARG A 9 -18.69 18.44 11.15
C ARG A 9 -18.03 17.79 12.34
N PHE A 10 -17.42 18.58 13.22
CA PHE A 10 -16.68 18.08 14.37
C PHE A 10 -17.59 17.36 15.37
N ASP A 11 -18.80 17.88 15.59
CA ASP A 11 -19.81 17.31 16.48
C ASP A 11 -20.74 16.29 15.78
N GLY A 12 -20.52 16.05 14.47
CA GLY A 12 -21.33 15.14 13.67
C GLY A 12 -20.91 13.68 13.84
N HIS A 13 -21.82 12.77 13.48
CA HIS A 13 -21.57 11.34 13.50
C HIS A 13 -20.87 10.85 12.23
N SER A 14 -20.11 9.76 12.33
CA SER A 14 -19.36 9.18 11.21
C SER A 14 -20.21 8.79 10.01
N PHE A 15 -21.46 8.41 10.20
CA PHE A 15 -22.40 8.06 9.14
C PHE A 15 -22.87 9.27 8.31
N GLU A 16 -22.71 10.50 8.82
CA GLU A 16 -23.02 11.75 8.11
C GLU A 16 -21.90 12.16 7.13
N LEU A 17 -20.75 11.50 7.22
CA LEU A 17 -19.61 11.76 6.36
C LEU A 17 -19.64 10.85 5.13
N SER A 18 -19.31 11.42 3.95
CA SER A 18 -19.06 10.60 2.76
C SER A 18 -17.86 9.66 2.95
N GLY A 19 -17.73 8.63 2.11
CA GLY A 19 -16.60 7.70 2.15
C GLY A 19 -15.24 8.42 2.13
N GLY A 20 -15.06 9.34 1.19
CA GLY A 20 -13.82 10.12 1.09
C GLY A 20 -13.59 11.07 2.28
N MET A 21 -14.66 11.55 2.93
CA MET A 21 -14.53 12.36 4.14
C MET A 21 -14.10 11.51 5.33
N ARG A 22 -14.70 10.32 5.50
CA ARG A 22 -14.25 9.35 6.53
C ARG A 22 -12.78 8.99 6.36
N GLN A 23 -12.34 8.74 5.10
CA GLN A 23 -10.95 8.46 4.80
C GLN A 23 -10.02 9.62 5.20
N ARG A 24 -10.41 10.87 4.90
CA ARG A 24 -9.66 12.07 5.31
C ARG A 24 -9.56 12.21 6.84
N VAL A 25 -10.61 11.87 7.57
CA VAL A 25 -10.61 11.86 9.05
C VAL A 25 -9.63 10.80 9.56
N MET A 26 -9.64 9.59 8.99
CA MET A 26 -8.70 8.52 9.35
C MET A 26 -7.24 8.94 9.10
N ILE A 27 -6.95 9.54 7.94
CA ILE A 27 -5.62 10.09 7.64
C ILE A 27 -5.24 11.19 8.65
N ALA A 28 -6.17 12.12 8.96
CA ALA A 28 -5.92 13.16 9.96
C ALA A 28 -5.58 12.57 11.33
N SER A 29 -6.32 11.55 11.77
CA SER A 29 -6.07 10.87 13.06
C SER A 29 -4.69 10.21 13.08
N ALA A 30 -4.28 9.55 11.99
CA ALA A 30 -2.95 8.94 11.90
C ALA A 30 -1.82 9.99 11.97
N LEU A 31 -2.05 11.19 11.44
CA LEU A 31 -1.05 12.27 11.42
C LEU A 31 -0.89 13.02 12.77
N LEU A 32 -1.82 12.88 13.71
CA LEU A 32 -1.77 13.58 15.00
C LEU A 32 -0.50 13.27 15.81
N THR A 33 0.07 12.10 15.64
CA THR A 33 1.28 11.65 16.35
C THR A 33 2.58 12.04 15.64
N ASN A 34 2.51 12.80 14.53
CA ASN A 34 3.67 13.11 13.69
C ASN A 34 4.50 11.85 13.34
N PRO A 35 3.90 10.85 12.71
CA PRO A 35 4.57 9.58 12.43
C PRO A 35 5.68 9.76 11.39
N LYS A 36 6.75 8.97 11.51
CA LYS A 36 7.77 8.84 10.46
C LYS A 36 7.37 7.87 9.35
N LEU A 37 6.40 7.00 9.62
CA LEU A 37 5.88 5.98 8.70
C LEU A 37 4.35 5.98 8.75
N LEU A 38 3.71 6.01 7.58
CA LEU A 38 2.29 5.78 7.39
C LEU A 38 2.09 4.43 6.69
N ILE A 39 1.26 3.57 7.26
CA ILE A 39 0.81 2.34 6.60
C ILE A 39 -0.61 2.58 6.08
N ALA A 40 -0.78 2.52 4.77
CA ALA A 40 -2.04 2.71 4.07
C ALA A 40 -2.50 1.39 3.46
N ASP A 41 -3.40 0.69 4.16
CA ASP A 41 -3.98 -0.57 3.71
C ASP A 41 -5.29 -0.31 2.98
N GLU A 42 -5.30 -0.59 1.67
CA GLU A 42 -6.42 -0.37 0.75
C GLU A 42 -7.06 1.04 0.91
N PRO A 43 -6.27 2.14 0.87
CA PRO A 43 -6.76 3.46 1.28
C PRO A 43 -7.82 4.06 0.36
N THR A 44 -8.05 3.45 -0.81
CA THR A 44 -9.00 3.92 -1.83
C THR A 44 -10.12 2.93 -2.10
N THR A 45 -10.18 1.82 -1.37
CA THR A 45 -11.25 0.81 -1.54
C THR A 45 -12.63 1.40 -1.29
N ALA A 46 -13.59 1.07 -2.16
CA ALA A 46 -14.97 1.55 -2.15
C ALA A 46 -15.15 3.07 -2.35
N LEU A 47 -14.16 3.75 -2.94
CA LEU A 47 -14.25 5.14 -3.36
C LEU A 47 -14.44 5.21 -4.88
N ASP A 48 -15.16 6.23 -5.35
CA ASP A 48 -15.18 6.56 -6.77
C ASP A 48 -13.83 7.09 -7.26
N VAL A 49 -13.56 6.98 -8.57
CA VAL A 49 -12.26 7.30 -9.18
C VAL A 49 -11.79 8.72 -8.84
N THR A 50 -12.70 9.69 -8.85
CA THR A 50 -12.36 11.10 -8.57
C THR A 50 -11.97 11.31 -7.10
N VAL A 51 -12.65 10.63 -6.17
CA VAL A 51 -12.34 10.71 -4.75
C VAL A 51 -11.06 9.93 -4.44
N GLN A 52 -10.86 8.77 -5.10
CA GLN A 52 -9.63 7.99 -5.01
C GLN A 52 -8.40 8.85 -5.36
N GLU A 53 -8.41 9.53 -6.50
CA GLU A 53 -7.31 10.42 -6.90
C GLU A 53 -7.01 11.48 -5.84
N LYS A 54 -8.05 12.16 -5.32
CA LYS A 54 -7.89 13.17 -4.28
C LYS A 54 -7.33 12.63 -2.96
N ILE A 55 -7.60 11.38 -2.61
CA ILE A 55 -7.03 10.72 -1.42
C ILE A 55 -5.56 10.37 -1.66
N LEU A 56 -5.20 9.87 -2.85
CA LEU A 56 -3.80 9.60 -3.20
C LEU A 56 -2.97 10.89 -3.21
N ASP A 57 -3.46 11.96 -3.83
CA ASP A 57 -2.80 13.26 -3.82
C ASP A 57 -2.62 13.80 -2.39
N LEU A 58 -3.62 13.59 -1.52
CA LEU A 58 -3.51 13.95 -0.12
C LEU A 58 -2.39 13.17 0.58
N ILE A 59 -2.33 11.83 0.38
CA ILE A 59 -1.27 10.99 0.98
C ILE A 59 0.12 11.45 0.52
N LEU A 60 0.30 11.72 -0.77
CA LEU A 60 1.56 12.22 -1.30
C LEU A 60 1.91 13.61 -0.74
N ALA A 61 0.96 14.53 -0.68
CA ALA A 61 1.17 15.85 -0.12
C ALA A 61 1.56 15.82 1.37
N VAL A 62 0.95 14.93 2.18
CA VAL A 62 1.32 14.79 3.58
C VAL A 62 2.65 14.06 3.76
N LYS A 63 2.99 13.07 2.90
CA LYS A 63 4.31 12.45 2.83
C LYS A 63 5.40 13.53 2.74
N GLU A 64 5.28 14.41 1.74
CA GLU A 64 6.25 15.48 1.50
C GLU A 64 6.28 16.49 2.67
N ARG A 65 5.11 16.94 3.14
CA ARG A 65 5.01 17.95 4.19
C ARG A 65 5.58 17.49 5.53
N PHE A 66 5.34 16.22 5.90
CA PHE A 66 5.79 15.65 7.19
C PHE A 66 7.11 14.89 7.05
N LYS A 67 7.68 14.80 5.85
CA LYS A 67 8.91 14.03 5.54
C LYS A 67 8.83 12.60 6.08
N MET A 68 7.70 11.95 5.85
CA MET A 68 7.44 10.59 6.29
C MET A 68 7.53 9.59 5.13
N SER A 69 7.78 8.32 5.44
CA SER A 69 7.66 7.21 4.51
C SER A 69 6.25 6.66 4.49
N VAL A 70 5.87 6.02 3.37
CA VAL A 70 4.54 5.40 3.23
C VAL A 70 4.73 3.95 2.78
N ILE A 71 4.05 3.02 3.44
CA ILE A 71 3.82 1.67 2.93
C ILE A 71 2.39 1.65 2.39
N MET A 72 2.25 1.46 1.07
CA MET A 72 0.98 1.38 0.38
C MET A 72 0.64 -0.09 0.13
N ILE A 73 -0.48 -0.57 0.65
CA ILE A 73 -0.97 -1.93 0.38
C ILE A 73 -2.20 -1.79 -0.50
N THR A 74 -2.16 -2.35 -1.71
CA THR A 74 -3.26 -2.26 -2.66
C THR A 74 -3.19 -3.37 -3.71
N HIS A 75 -4.33 -3.68 -4.32
CA HIS A 75 -4.42 -4.53 -5.49
C HIS A 75 -4.49 -3.72 -6.80
N ASP A 76 -4.56 -2.40 -6.71
CA ASP A 76 -4.63 -1.49 -7.85
C ASP A 76 -3.23 -1.12 -8.36
N LEU A 77 -2.86 -1.72 -9.49
CA LEU A 77 -1.56 -1.46 -10.14
C LEU A 77 -1.43 -0.02 -10.67
N GLY A 78 -2.53 0.65 -10.98
CA GLY A 78 -2.52 2.06 -11.38
C GLY A 78 -2.11 2.96 -10.22
N VAL A 79 -2.61 2.67 -9.02
CA VAL A 79 -2.19 3.34 -7.78
C VAL A 79 -0.69 3.14 -7.55
N VAL A 80 -0.20 1.90 -7.65
CA VAL A 80 1.22 1.58 -7.46
C VAL A 80 2.10 2.31 -8.46
N ALA A 81 1.75 2.24 -9.75
CA ALA A 81 2.52 2.90 -10.81
C ALA A 81 2.65 4.42 -10.61
N ARG A 82 1.61 5.04 -10.01
CA ARG A 82 1.56 6.48 -9.79
C ARG A 82 2.27 6.95 -8.53
N THR A 83 2.27 6.12 -7.46
CA THR A 83 2.60 6.61 -6.11
C THR A 83 3.82 5.95 -5.47
N CYS A 84 4.24 4.77 -5.96
CA CYS A 84 5.26 3.97 -5.29
C CYS A 84 6.63 4.08 -5.99
N ASP A 85 7.69 4.19 -5.21
CA ASP A 85 9.07 4.17 -5.67
C ASP A 85 9.57 2.71 -5.80
N GLN A 86 9.17 1.86 -4.85
CA GLN A 86 9.52 0.43 -4.77
C GLN A 86 8.26 -0.43 -4.71
N VAL A 87 8.31 -1.63 -5.25
CA VAL A 87 7.18 -2.56 -5.31
C VAL A 87 7.58 -3.95 -4.85
N LEU A 88 6.74 -4.55 -4.02
CA LEU A 88 6.78 -5.96 -3.65
C LEU A 88 5.52 -6.66 -4.20
N VAL A 89 5.69 -7.65 -5.05
CA VAL A 89 4.59 -8.45 -5.61
C VAL A 89 4.46 -9.74 -4.80
N MET A 90 3.28 -9.95 -4.21
CA MET A 90 2.99 -11.09 -3.34
C MET A 90 1.92 -12.01 -3.92
N LYS A 91 2.07 -13.33 -3.70
CA LYS A 91 1.08 -14.35 -4.02
C LYS A 91 1.09 -15.46 -2.98
N ASN A 92 -0.07 -15.84 -2.47
CA ASN A 92 -0.21 -16.93 -1.49
C ASN A 92 0.74 -16.83 -0.27
N GLY A 93 0.96 -15.61 0.22
CA GLY A 93 1.84 -15.35 1.36
C GLY A 93 3.34 -15.35 1.03
N GLU A 94 3.71 -15.46 -0.25
CA GLU A 94 5.09 -15.50 -0.72
C GLU A 94 5.43 -14.28 -1.58
N LEU A 95 6.66 -13.79 -1.44
CA LEU A 95 7.20 -12.76 -2.31
C LEU A 95 7.55 -13.36 -3.67
N GLN A 96 6.92 -12.86 -4.73
CA GLN A 96 7.16 -13.30 -6.10
C GLN A 96 8.24 -12.47 -6.78
N GLU A 97 8.21 -11.15 -6.56
CA GLU A 97 9.16 -10.22 -7.15
C GLU A 97 9.24 -8.93 -6.35
N SER A 98 10.42 -8.29 -6.34
CA SER A 98 10.62 -6.95 -5.78
C SER A 98 11.55 -6.12 -6.65
N GLY A 99 11.34 -4.82 -6.69
CA GLY A 99 12.17 -3.89 -7.45
C GLY A 99 11.59 -2.49 -7.49
N ASN A 100 12.29 -1.58 -8.15
CA ASN A 100 11.72 -0.26 -8.41
C ASN A 100 10.51 -0.39 -9.35
N THR A 101 9.61 0.57 -9.26
CA THR A 101 8.33 0.57 -10.01
C THR A 101 8.57 0.40 -11.52
N GLU A 102 9.57 1.08 -12.08
CA GLU A 102 9.88 0.98 -13.49
C GLU A 102 10.28 -0.46 -13.90
N ALA A 103 11.17 -1.11 -13.15
CA ALA A 103 11.58 -2.48 -13.44
C ALA A 103 10.42 -3.47 -13.37
N ILE A 104 9.55 -3.36 -12.36
CA ILE A 104 8.38 -4.22 -12.20
C ILE A 104 7.39 -4.05 -13.36
N PHE A 105 7.13 -2.83 -13.80
CA PHE A 105 6.12 -2.56 -14.84
C PHE A 105 6.63 -2.80 -16.27
N TYR A 106 7.91 -2.52 -16.55
CA TYR A 106 8.45 -2.59 -17.92
C TYR A 106 9.36 -3.79 -18.19
N SER A 107 9.93 -4.40 -17.15
CA SER A 107 10.87 -5.52 -17.27
C SER A 107 10.65 -6.59 -16.19
N PRO A 108 9.38 -7.06 -15.97
CA PRO A 108 9.07 -8.06 -14.95
C PRO A 108 9.79 -9.37 -15.23
N LYS A 109 10.35 -9.99 -14.20
CA LYS A 109 11.08 -11.25 -14.29
C LYS A 109 10.19 -12.43 -13.94
N ALA A 110 9.43 -12.32 -12.85
CA ALA A 110 8.55 -13.39 -12.39
C ALA A 110 7.34 -13.58 -13.33
N ASP A 111 7.00 -14.82 -13.60
CA ASP A 111 5.88 -15.13 -14.50
C ASP A 111 4.53 -14.67 -13.93
N TYR A 112 4.37 -14.72 -12.61
CA TYR A 112 3.18 -14.17 -11.96
C TYR A 112 3.06 -12.65 -12.15
N THR A 113 4.15 -11.91 -12.02
CA THR A 113 4.16 -10.45 -12.26
C THR A 113 3.76 -10.14 -13.70
N LYS A 114 4.29 -10.91 -14.68
CA LYS A 114 3.92 -10.77 -16.10
C LYS A 114 2.43 -11.03 -16.32
N GLU A 115 1.89 -12.10 -15.72
CA GLU A 115 0.47 -12.44 -15.80
C GLU A 115 -0.40 -11.34 -15.18
N LEU A 116 -0.04 -10.85 -13.98
CA LEU A 116 -0.73 -9.79 -13.26
C LEU A 116 -0.80 -8.50 -14.09
N LEU A 117 0.33 -8.08 -14.67
CA LEU A 117 0.41 -6.90 -15.54
C LEU A 117 -0.36 -7.11 -16.85
N LYS A 118 -0.36 -8.31 -17.42
CA LYS A 118 -1.12 -8.62 -18.63
C LYS A 118 -2.63 -8.50 -18.40
N LYS A 119 -3.13 -8.97 -17.26
CA LYS A 119 -4.53 -8.82 -16.85
C LYS A 119 -4.94 -7.36 -16.62
N SER A 120 -4.00 -6.55 -16.18
CA SER A 120 -4.23 -5.11 -15.93
C SER A 120 -4.00 -4.22 -17.16
N LYS A 121 -3.73 -4.79 -18.35
CA LYS A 121 -3.40 -4.06 -19.60
C LYS A 121 -4.50 -3.13 -20.14
N GLU A 122 -5.68 -3.10 -19.55
CA GLU A 122 -6.68 -2.06 -19.80
C GLU A 122 -6.39 -0.74 -19.07
N ILE A 123 -5.43 -0.74 -18.13
CA ILE A 123 -4.97 0.49 -17.49
C ILE A 123 -4.20 1.30 -18.54
N ASN A 124 -4.82 2.38 -19.01
CA ASN A 124 -4.24 3.35 -19.93
C ASN A 124 -3.00 3.99 -19.30
N LEU A 125 -1.83 3.33 -19.40
CA LEU A 125 -0.51 3.88 -19.01
C LEU A 125 -0.12 5.11 -19.86
N LYS A 126 -1.06 5.74 -20.60
CA LYS A 126 -0.81 6.86 -21.51
C LYS A 126 -0.54 8.20 -20.82
N GLU A 127 -0.73 8.33 -19.51
CA GLU A 127 -0.34 9.53 -18.78
C GLU A 127 0.93 9.28 -17.94
N GLN A 128 2.00 8.92 -18.63
CA GLN A 128 3.32 8.96 -18.03
C GLN A 128 3.75 10.41 -17.85
N GLN A 129 3.49 10.99 -16.69
CA GLN A 129 4.32 12.07 -16.23
C GLN A 129 5.72 11.47 -15.99
N LYS A 130 6.72 11.97 -16.72
CA LYS A 130 8.12 11.67 -16.49
C LYS A 130 8.42 11.79 -15.01
N TYR A 131 8.63 10.66 -14.35
CA TYR A 131 9.34 10.65 -13.08
C TYR A 131 10.74 11.16 -13.38
N THR A 132 11.01 12.41 -13.02
CA THR A 132 12.37 12.94 -12.98
C THR A 132 13.06 12.10 -11.89
N GLU A 133 14.01 11.28 -12.31
CA GLU A 133 14.97 10.63 -11.40
C GLU A 133 15.72 11.72 -10.63
N THR A 134 15.26 12.04 -9.45
CA THR A 134 16.16 12.57 -8.44
C THR A 134 16.86 11.37 -7.83
N GLN A 135 17.91 10.89 -8.51
CA GLN A 135 18.94 10.07 -7.88
C GLN A 135 19.69 10.93 -6.87
N ASP A 136 19.06 11.17 -5.73
CA ASP A 136 19.77 11.66 -4.56
C ASP A 136 20.36 10.42 -3.88
N SER A 137 21.65 10.16 -4.18
CA SER A 137 22.47 9.07 -3.64
C SER A 137 22.89 9.32 -2.18
N SER A 138 22.11 10.08 -1.42
CA SER A 138 22.27 10.19 0.02
C SER A 138 21.91 8.85 0.67
N ILE A 139 22.77 8.36 1.55
CA ILE A 139 22.53 7.16 2.37
C ILE A 139 21.25 7.43 3.17
N LYS A 140 20.14 6.87 2.74
CA LYS A 140 18.84 6.99 3.44
C LYS A 140 18.84 6.04 4.62
N ASN A 141 18.45 6.54 5.79
CA ASN A 141 18.32 5.70 6.99
C ASN A 141 17.17 4.69 6.80
N SER A 142 17.43 3.43 7.13
CA SER A 142 16.39 2.39 7.19
C SER A 142 15.42 2.72 8.32
N LEU A 143 14.13 2.86 8.02
CA LEU A 143 13.07 3.12 9.00
C LEU A 143 12.41 1.83 9.48
N VAL A 144 12.14 0.92 8.55
CA VAL A 144 11.53 -0.37 8.84
C VAL A 144 12.31 -1.44 8.12
N LYS A 145 12.76 -2.45 8.87
CA LYS A 145 13.38 -3.64 8.33
C LYS A 145 12.71 -4.87 8.94
N SER A 146 12.19 -5.71 8.08
CA SER A 146 11.68 -7.04 8.44
C SER A 146 12.55 -8.09 7.79
N THR A 147 12.92 -9.12 8.54
CA THR A 147 13.74 -10.22 8.04
C THR A 147 13.00 -11.53 8.32
N ASN A 148 12.76 -12.31 7.26
CA ASN A 148 12.11 -13.63 7.34
C ASN A 148 10.79 -13.61 8.13
N ALA A 149 9.95 -12.57 7.90
CA ALA A 149 8.65 -12.46 8.57
C ALA A 149 7.76 -13.64 8.18
N LYS A 150 7.20 -14.33 9.19
CA LYS A 150 6.27 -15.44 9.02
C LYS A 150 5.04 -15.25 9.90
N VAL A 151 3.85 -15.39 9.30
CA VAL A 151 2.57 -15.27 10.02
C VAL A 151 1.76 -16.55 9.83
N ASN A 152 1.46 -17.21 10.94
CA ASN A 152 0.66 -18.43 10.97
C ASN A 152 -0.62 -18.20 11.75
N PHE A 153 -1.75 -18.64 11.19
CA PHE A 153 -3.04 -18.71 11.90
C PHE A 153 -3.40 -20.15 12.21
N VAL A 154 -3.72 -20.43 13.47
CA VAL A 154 -4.27 -21.74 13.86
C VAL A 154 -5.76 -21.72 13.58
N LEU A 155 -6.21 -22.53 12.63
CA LEU A 155 -7.62 -22.65 12.28
C LEU A 155 -8.36 -23.58 13.26
N PRO A 156 -9.66 -23.35 13.51
CA PRO A 156 -10.45 -24.25 14.34
C PRO A 156 -10.38 -25.71 13.84
N LYS A 157 -10.22 -26.64 14.77
CA LYS A 157 -10.21 -28.08 14.47
C LYS A 157 -11.57 -28.51 13.88
N LYS A 158 -11.56 -29.18 12.75
CA LYS A 158 -12.79 -29.70 12.10
C LYS A 158 -13.40 -30.90 12.84
N ALA A 159 -12.61 -31.61 13.66
CA ALA A 159 -13.05 -32.73 14.48
C ALA A 159 -12.19 -32.84 15.75
N LEU A 160 -12.73 -33.51 16.81
CA LEU A 160 -12.13 -33.59 18.15
C LEU A 160 -10.68 -34.18 18.13
N PHE A 161 -10.36 -35.02 17.14
CA PHE A 161 -9.06 -35.70 16.99
C PHE A 161 -8.30 -35.32 15.72
N SER A 162 -8.65 -34.22 15.05
CA SER A 162 -7.88 -33.75 13.87
C SER A 162 -6.60 -33.04 14.30
N ALA A 163 -5.53 -33.21 13.49
CA ALA A 163 -4.30 -32.42 13.62
C ALA A 163 -4.59 -30.91 13.54
N GLU A 164 -3.71 -30.12 14.13
CA GLU A 164 -3.84 -28.65 14.03
C GLU A 164 -3.73 -28.23 12.56
N ASN A 165 -4.71 -27.45 12.11
CA ASN A 165 -4.70 -26.91 10.77
C ASN A 165 -4.10 -25.50 10.83
N ILE A 166 -2.86 -25.36 10.37
CA ILE A 166 -2.12 -24.09 10.37
C ILE A 166 -2.21 -23.50 8.96
N LEU A 167 -2.77 -22.29 8.86
CA LEU A 167 -2.71 -21.48 7.67
C LEU A 167 -1.51 -20.55 7.77
N THR A 168 -0.50 -20.74 6.93
CA THR A 168 0.60 -19.80 6.78
C THR A 168 0.14 -18.68 5.86
N ALA A 169 -0.15 -17.51 6.41
CA ALA A 169 -0.62 -16.35 5.67
C ALA A 169 0.55 -15.57 5.05
N VAL A 170 1.69 -15.51 5.73
CA VAL A 170 2.93 -14.91 5.24
C VAL A 170 4.06 -15.90 5.48
N ASN A 171 4.90 -16.14 4.48
CA ASN A 171 5.98 -17.12 4.58
C ASN A 171 7.35 -16.50 4.23
N GLU A 172 8.14 -16.21 5.27
CA GLU A 172 9.55 -15.80 5.21
C GLU A 172 9.82 -14.59 4.30
N ILE A 173 9.02 -13.53 4.45
CA ILE A 173 9.19 -12.30 3.66
C ILE A 173 10.15 -11.34 4.36
N SER A 174 11.11 -10.82 3.60
CA SER A 174 12.01 -9.75 4.03
C SER A 174 11.72 -8.49 3.24
N MET A 175 11.64 -7.34 3.94
CA MET A 175 11.44 -6.03 3.32
C MET A 175 12.17 -4.95 4.12
N GLU A 176 12.51 -3.86 3.45
CA GLU A 176 13.13 -2.70 4.06
C GLU A 176 12.56 -1.42 3.44
N THR A 177 12.30 -0.42 4.26
CA THR A 177 11.82 0.90 3.83
C THR A 177 12.70 1.99 4.43
N HIS A 178 13.07 2.96 3.61
CA HIS A 178 13.97 4.05 3.98
C HIS A 178 13.21 5.35 4.24
N GLU A 179 13.88 6.31 4.85
CA GLU A 179 13.31 7.62 5.14
C GLU A 179 12.88 8.34 3.86
N GLY A 180 11.61 8.78 3.80
CA GLY A 180 11.03 9.47 2.64
C GLY A 180 10.69 8.56 1.44
N GLU A 181 10.83 7.22 1.56
CA GLU A 181 10.47 6.26 0.51
C GLU A 181 9.00 5.83 0.58
N VAL A 182 8.41 5.48 -0.57
CA VAL A 182 7.11 4.80 -0.68
C VAL A 182 7.34 3.37 -1.13
N LEU A 183 7.12 2.40 -0.23
CA LEU A 183 7.16 0.98 -0.53
C LEU A 183 5.74 0.47 -0.84
N GLY A 184 5.51 -0.08 -2.03
CA GLY A 184 4.25 -0.69 -2.43
C GLY A 184 4.24 -2.21 -2.25
N ILE A 185 3.21 -2.74 -1.57
CA ILE A 185 2.97 -4.18 -1.45
C ILE A 185 1.70 -4.53 -2.24
N VAL A 186 1.84 -5.35 -3.29
CA VAL A 186 0.78 -5.64 -4.27
C VAL A 186 0.49 -7.13 -4.34
N GLY A 187 -0.76 -7.49 -4.62
CA GLY A 187 -1.20 -8.89 -4.81
C GLY A 187 -2.72 -9.01 -4.84
N GLU A 188 -3.25 -10.17 -5.22
CA GLU A 188 -4.70 -10.47 -5.22
C GLU A 188 -5.26 -10.46 -3.77
N SER A 189 -6.60 -10.32 -3.65
CA SER A 189 -7.24 -10.44 -2.33
C SER A 189 -6.94 -11.82 -1.71
N GLY A 190 -6.58 -11.83 -0.42
CA GLY A 190 -6.18 -13.06 0.28
C GLY A 190 -4.72 -13.51 0.03
N SER A 191 -3.89 -12.72 -0.63
CA SER A 191 -2.48 -13.07 -0.90
C SER A 191 -1.54 -12.92 0.30
N GLY A 192 -2.04 -12.50 1.47
CA GLY A 192 -1.24 -12.31 2.68
C GLY A 192 -0.58 -10.93 2.82
N LYS A 193 -1.09 -9.90 2.09
CA LYS A 193 -0.56 -8.52 2.18
C LYS A 193 -0.82 -7.87 3.54
N SER A 194 -2.00 -8.11 4.11
CA SER A 194 -2.53 -7.54 5.36
C SER A 194 -2.75 -8.57 6.44
#